data_5cc9ef1fc2682a66844dce3927b9f3b1
#
_entry.id   5cc9ef1fc2682a66844dce3927b9f3b1
#
_cell.length_a   1.000
_cell.length_b   1.000
_cell.length_c   1.000
_cell.angle_alpha   90.00
_cell.angle_beta   90.00
_cell.angle_gamma   90.00
#
_symmetry.space_group_name_H-M   'P 1'
#
loop_
_entity.id
_entity.type
_entity.pdbx_description
1 polymer ?
#
loop_
_entity_poly.entity_id
_entity_poly.type
_entity_poly.pdbx_seq_one_letter_code
_entity_poly.pdbx_strand_id
1 'polypeptide(L)'
;MDKIVIYDTETTNSTIWGSIIEVGAVVVDKNLKEIGKLNIRGRMPEGEVPSAKALLVNSTSIDLLTKGNYSHYDFLGAVENFFTKCAPAMFMGWSNLNFDRRMFHFNFFKGNRYPYATHSSPNKEHDGLHIARAAQTLNPETLKTELTEAGNPSLALEALARMQGFDTSQQHTAYHDAYTALKVLRIIKDKHKENWEEFLKTSTKSSVETLLTNEGIYSIFENVKGRNMMYLGCSLHPKHSFHPSYASWGYLWDCRRDPE
;
A
#
# COMPACT_ATOMS: atom_id res chain seq x y z
N MET A 1 15.68 8.47 0.97
CA MET A 1 15.45 7.33 1.90
C MET A 1 15.98 6.09 1.20
N ASP A 2 16.78 5.28 1.91
CA ASP A 2 17.58 4.24 1.22
C ASP A 2 16.94 2.86 1.26
N LYS A 3 15.85 2.70 2.02
CA LYS A 3 15.13 1.43 2.17
C LYS A 3 13.64 1.60 1.93
N ILE A 4 13.05 0.60 1.25
CA ILE A 4 11.61 0.44 1.10
C ILE A 4 11.25 -0.93 1.69
N VAL A 5 10.22 -0.97 2.52
CA VAL A 5 9.61 -2.19 3.06
C VAL A 5 8.29 -2.40 2.34
N ILE A 6 8.25 -3.40 1.46
CA ILE A 6 7.02 -3.78 0.76
C ILE A 6 6.39 -4.90 1.57
N TYR A 7 5.16 -4.71 2.02
CA TYR A 7 4.49 -5.63 2.93
C TYR A 7 3.04 -5.91 2.55
N ASP A 8 2.54 -7.02 3.04
CA ASP A 8 1.16 -7.46 2.92
C ASP A 8 0.73 -8.20 4.18
N THR A 9 -0.58 -8.31 4.43
CA THR A 9 -1.13 -8.97 5.63
C THR A 9 -2.28 -9.92 5.30
N GLU A 10 -2.31 -11.09 5.96
CA GLU A 10 -3.49 -11.92 6.01
C GLU A 10 -4.22 -11.74 7.35
N THR A 11 -5.53 -11.71 7.29
CA THR A 11 -6.38 -11.36 8.43
C THR A 11 -7.53 -12.32 8.63
N THR A 12 -8.06 -12.38 9.85
CA THR A 12 -9.25 -13.19 10.19
C THR A 12 -10.54 -12.56 9.68
N ASN A 13 -10.54 -11.28 9.31
CA ASN A 13 -11.73 -10.54 8.86
C ASN A 13 -11.33 -9.35 7.99
N SER A 14 -12.19 -8.93 7.07
CA SER A 14 -12.00 -7.73 6.25
C SER A 14 -12.30 -6.42 6.98
N THR A 15 -12.76 -6.46 8.22
CA THR A 15 -13.00 -5.29 9.07
C THR A 15 -11.82 -5.09 10.03
N ILE A 16 -11.67 -3.85 10.53
CA ILE A 16 -10.65 -3.50 11.53
C ILE A 16 -10.73 -4.31 12.84
N TRP A 17 -11.86 -4.96 13.11
CA TRP A 17 -12.06 -5.81 14.29
C TRP A 17 -11.38 -7.16 14.18
N GLY A 18 -11.03 -7.59 12.97
CA GLY A 18 -10.26 -8.81 12.75
C GLY A 18 -8.82 -8.70 13.23
N SER A 19 -8.17 -9.83 13.35
CA SER A 19 -6.77 -9.92 13.74
C SER A 19 -5.88 -10.20 12.53
N ILE A 20 -4.71 -9.58 12.48
CA ILE A 20 -3.65 -9.97 11.56
C ILE A 20 -3.12 -11.32 12.01
N ILE A 21 -3.05 -12.29 11.10
CA ILE A 21 -2.55 -13.65 11.38
C ILE A 21 -1.28 -13.98 10.60
N GLU A 22 -0.97 -13.24 9.55
CA GLU A 22 0.27 -13.38 8.81
C GLU A 22 0.76 -12.00 8.35
N VAL A 23 2.07 -11.81 8.35
CA VAL A 23 2.74 -10.65 7.75
C VAL A 23 3.87 -11.14 6.88
N GLY A 24 3.81 -10.75 5.61
CA GLY A 24 4.89 -10.89 4.66
C GLY A 24 5.51 -9.55 4.34
N ALA A 25 6.83 -9.46 4.30
CA ALA A 25 7.50 -8.24 3.88
C ALA A 25 8.81 -8.54 3.14
N VAL A 26 9.13 -7.69 2.17
CA VAL A 26 10.40 -7.67 1.47
C VAL A 26 11.03 -6.30 1.67
N VAL A 27 12.25 -6.26 2.19
CA VAL A 27 13.02 -5.02 2.35
C VAL A 27 13.91 -4.87 1.13
N VAL A 28 13.84 -3.73 0.49
CA VAL A 28 14.65 -3.43 -0.70
C VAL A 28 15.41 -2.12 -0.55
N ASP A 29 16.52 -2.00 -1.29
CA ASP A 29 17.24 -0.75 -1.44
C ASP A 29 16.54 0.20 -2.44
N LYS A 30 17.11 1.38 -2.67
CA LYS A 30 16.60 2.37 -3.65
C LYS A 30 16.51 1.83 -5.08
N ASN A 31 17.24 0.77 -5.41
CA ASN A 31 17.21 0.12 -6.72
C ASN A 31 16.21 -1.04 -6.81
N LEU A 32 15.40 -1.23 -5.76
CA LEU A 32 14.49 -2.34 -5.58
C LEU A 32 15.20 -3.72 -5.54
N LYS A 33 16.49 -3.75 -5.14
CA LYS A 33 17.21 -4.98 -4.86
C LYS A 33 16.86 -5.43 -3.42
N GLU A 34 16.48 -6.70 -3.27
CA GLU A 34 16.17 -7.30 -1.98
C GLU A 34 17.40 -7.31 -1.05
N ILE A 35 17.22 -6.82 0.17
CA ILE A 35 18.22 -6.77 1.23
C ILE A 35 17.75 -7.38 2.55
N GLY A 36 16.49 -7.80 2.62
CA GLY A 36 15.91 -8.47 3.79
C GLY A 36 14.47 -8.89 3.54
N LYS A 37 13.96 -9.75 4.42
CA LYS A 37 12.59 -10.24 4.33
C LYS A 37 12.03 -10.63 5.69
N LEU A 38 10.71 -10.64 5.78
CA LEU A 38 9.92 -11.21 6.85
C LEU A 38 8.85 -12.12 6.25
N ASN A 39 8.66 -13.28 6.84
CA ASN A 39 7.49 -14.14 6.60
C ASN A 39 7.15 -14.78 7.92
N ILE A 40 6.10 -14.31 8.58
CA ILE A 40 5.76 -14.72 9.95
C ILE A 40 4.25 -14.86 10.11
N ARG A 41 3.84 -15.91 10.81
CA ARG A 41 2.45 -16.21 11.13
C ARG A 41 2.26 -16.32 12.63
N GLY A 42 1.19 -15.70 13.16
CA GLY A 42 0.74 -15.81 14.53
C GLY A 42 -0.56 -16.61 14.64
N ARG A 43 -0.84 -17.10 15.85
CA ARG A 43 -2.15 -17.68 16.16
C ARG A 43 -3.19 -16.58 16.26
N MET A 44 -4.43 -16.89 15.92
CA MET A 44 -5.57 -16.03 16.20
C MET A 44 -5.76 -15.87 17.72
N PRO A 45 -6.18 -14.71 18.22
CA PRO A 45 -6.54 -14.55 19.63
C PRO A 45 -7.64 -15.53 20.06
N GLU A 46 -7.56 -16.01 21.29
CA GLU A 46 -8.61 -16.85 21.87
C GLU A 46 -9.94 -16.07 21.94
N GLY A 47 -11.04 -16.75 21.65
CA GLY A 47 -12.38 -16.19 21.67
C GLY A 47 -12.76 -15.38 20.43
N GLU A 48 -11.85 -15.16 19.49
CA GLU A 48 -12.17 -14.53 18.21
C GLU A 48 -12.84 -15.53 17.26
N VAL A 49 -13.88 -15.08 16.55
CA VAL A 49 -14.56 -15.85 15.51
C VAL A 49 -14.14 -15.28 14.15
N PRO A 50 -13.37 -16.03 13.34
CA PRO A 50 -12.92 -15.56 12.05
C PRO A 50 -14.05 -15.54 11.03
N SER A 51 -13.97 -14.69 10.04
CA SER A 51 -14.85 -14.67 8.89
C SER A 51 -14.54 -15.85 7.97
N ALA A 52 -15.53 -16.70 7.71
CA ALA A 52 -15.38 -17.81 6.77
C ALA A 52 -14.94 -17.31 5.38
N LYS A 53 -15.44 -16.15 4.93
CA LYS A 53 -15.01 -15.53 3.66
C LYS A 53 -13.53 -15.18 3.66
N ALA A 54 -13.01 -14.60 4.74
CA ALA A 54 -11.59 -14.26 4.83
C ALA A 54 -10.73 -15.52 4.78
N LEU A 55 -11.11 -16.57 5.52
CA LEU A 55 -10.38 -17.85 5.52
C LEU A 55 -10.38 -18.55 4.17
N LEU A 56 -11.46 -18.44 3.41
CA LEU A 56 -11.52 -18.96 2.04
C LEU A 56 -10.62 -18.19 1.08
N VAL A 57 -10.56 -16.87 1.21
CA VAL A 57 -9.72 -16.02 0.37
C VAL A 57 -8.23 -16.30 0.64
N ASN A 58 -7.81 -16.29 1.89
CA ASN A 58 -6.40 -16.50 2.25
C ASN A 58 -6.03 -17.98 2.47
N SER A 59 -6.90 -18.92 2.07
CA SER A 59 -6.68 -20.37 2.16
C SER A 59 -6.20 -20.84 3.54
N THR A 60 -6.64 -20.16 4.61
CA THR A 60 -6.20 -20.44 5.98
C THR A 60 -7.10 -21.48 6.63
N SER A 61 -6.52 -22.61 7.05
CA SER A 61 -7.24 -23.64 7.81
C SER A 61 -7.35 -23.29 9.30
N ILE A 62 -8.32 -23.90 9.98
CA ILE A 62 -8.48 -23.77 11.45
C ILE A 62 -7.19 -24.19 12.19
N ASP A 63 -6.52 -25.21 11.72
CA ASP A 63 -5.24 -25.67 12.31
C ASP A 63 -4.15 -24.58 12.23
N LEU A 64 -4.07 -23.86 11.12
CA LEU A 64 -3.13 -22.75 10.95
C LEU A 64 -3.47 -21.57 11.87
N LEU A 65 -4.75 -21.35 12.18
CA LEU A 65 -5.18 -20.30 13.11
C LEU A 65 -4.82 -20.61 14.57
N THR A 66 -4.80 -21.89 14.95
CA THR A 66 -4.74 -22.29 16.36
C THR A 66 -3.39 -22.89 16.77
N LYS A 67 -2.63 -23.45 15.82
CA LYS A 67 -1.39 -24.22 16.09
C LYS A 67 -0.10 -23.50 15.70
N GLY A 68 -0.12 -22.18 15.50
CA GLY A 68 1.08 -21.40 15.16
C GLY A 68 2.10 -21.32 16.31
N ASN A 69 3.38 -21.09 15.98
CA ASN A 69 4.48 -21.02 16.96
C ASN A 69 4.42 -19.77 17.85
N TYR A 70 3.78 -18.71 17.38
CA TYR A 70 3.68 -17.43 18.10
C TYR A 70 2.27 -17.25 18.65
N SER A 71 2.15 -16.82 19.92
CA SER A 71 0.92 -16.18 20.37
C SER A 71 0.65 -14.92 19.53
N HIS A 72 -0.58 -14.45 19.46
CA HIS A 72 -0.88 -13.21 18.73
C HIS A 72 -0.06 -12.04 19.26
N TYR A 73 0.13 -11.96 20.58
CA TYR A 73 0.91 -10.92 21.23
C TYR A 73 2.40 -10.95 20.83
N ASP A 74 3.02 -12.15 20.87
CA ASP A 74 4.44 -12.33 20.48
C ASP A 74 4.65 -12.10 18.99
N PHE A 75 3.70 -12.54 18.17
CA PHE A 75 3.70 -12.30 16.73
C PHE A 75 3.72 -10.80 16.41
N LEU A 76 2.79 -10.01 16.99
CA LEU A 76 2.77 -8.57 16.80
C LEU A 76 4.07 -7.91 17.31
N GLY A 77 4.66 -8.42 18.40
CA GLY A 77 5.96 -7.96 18.90
C GLY A 77 7.11 -8.23 17.94
N ALA A 78 7.11 -9.39 17.30
CA ALA A 78 8.12 -9.73 16.30
C ALA A 78 8.01 -8.84 15.06
N VAL A 79 6.78 -8.54 14.61
CA VAL A 79 6.51 -7.61 13.48
C VAL A 79 6.95 -6.19 13.82
N GLU A 80 6.56 -5.67 14.99
CA GLU A 80 6.96 -4.34 15.46
C GLU A 80 8.50 -4.20 15.53
N ASN A 81 9.17 -5.21 16.07
CA ASN A 81 10.63 -5.27 16.16
C ASN A 81 11.29 -5.24 14.76
N PHE A 82 10.71 -5.99 13.81
CA PHE A 82 11.20 -6.00 12.45
C PHE A 82 11.06 -4.62 11.79
N PHE A 83 9.89 -4.00 11.90
CA PHE A 83 9.65 -2.66 11.34
C PHE A 83 10.54 -1.60 11.97
N THR A 84 10.76 -1.66 13.29
CA THR A 84 11.67 -0.76 14.00
C THR A 84 13.10 -0.91 13.50
N LYS A 85 13.59 -2.14 13.26
CA LYS A 85 14.94 -2.38 12.70
C LYS A 85 15.07 -1.91 11.24
N CYS A 86 13.98 -1.86 10.49
CA CYS A 86 13.98 -1.32 9.14
C CYS A 86 14.04 0.21 9.11
N ALA A 87 13.57 0.89 10.15
CA ALA A 87 13.54 2.36 10.23
C ALA A 87 14.95 3.00 10.13
N PRO A 88 15.09 4.16 9.47
CA PRO A 88 14.11 4.85 8.67
C PRO A 88 13.85 4.16 7.32
N ALA A 89 12.59 3.95 6.98
CA ALA A 89 12.19 3.29 5.73
C ALA A 89 10.89 3.89 5.17
N MET A 90 10.67 3.67 3.88
CA MET A 90 9.36 3.87 3.25
C MET A 90 8.59 2.55 3.31
N PHE A 91 7.46 2.54 3.98
CA PHE A 91 6.55 1.40 4.04
C PHE A 91 5.54 1.46 2.91
N MET A 92 5.36 0.37 2.20
CA MET A 92 4.52 0.29 1.01
C MET A 92 3.87 -1.09 0.92
N GLY A 93 2.67 -1.15 0.37
CA GLY A 93 1.98 -2.39 0.03
C GLY A 93 1.13 -2.17 -1.22
N TRP A 94 0.22 -3.10 -1.50
CA TRP A 94 -0.72 -2.97 -2.60
C TRP A 94 -2.12 -2.65 -2.06
N SER A 95 -2.60 -1.41 -2.21
CA SER A 95 -3.81 -0.89 -1.53
C SER A 95 -3.70 -0.83 0.00
N ASN A 96 -2.49 -0.81 0.53
CA ASN A 96 -2.19 -0.88 1.95
C ASN A 96 -2.72 0.31 2.75
N LEU A 97 -2.81 1.49 2.17
CA LEU A 97 -3.32 2.68 2.86
C LEU A 97 -4.79 2.53 3.26
N ASN A 98 -5.55 1.76 2.51
CA ASN A 98 -6.97 1.54 2.76
C ASN A 98 -7.24 0.33 3.67
N PHE A 99 -6.35 -0.66 3.71
CA PHE A 99 -6.57 -1.90 4.44
C PHE A 99 -5.47 -2.19 5.47
N ASP A 100 -4.29 -2.62 5.04
CA ASP A 100 -3.21 -3.12 5.92
C ASP A 100 -2.79 -2.12 7.00
N ARG A 101 -2.63 -0.84 6.62
CA ARG A 101 -2.32 0.22 7.58
C ARG A 101 -3.35 0.28 8.71
N ARG A 102 -4.64 0.21 8.38
CA ARG A 102 -5.71 0.26 9.37
C ARG A 102 -5.70 -0.98 10.25
N MET A 103 -5.42 -2.15 9.66
CA MET A 103 -5.27 -3.40 10.40
C MET A 103 -4.10 -3.31 11.39
N PHE A 104 -2.93 -2.79 10.98
CA PHE A 104 -1.81 -2.55 11.90
C PHE A 104 -2.16 -1.59 13.02
N HIS A 105 -2.79 -0.45 12.73
CA HIS A 105 -3.20 0.49 13.76
C HIS A 105 -4.04 -0.19 14.85
N PHE A 106 -5.06 -0.94 14.44
CA PHE A 106 -5.96 -1.59 15.37
C PHE A 106 -5.32 -2.74 16.13
N ASN A 107 -4.56 -3.58 15.44
CA ASN A 107 -3.93 -4.74 16.06
C ASN A 107 -2.80 -4.33 17.02
N PHE A 108 -1.97 -3.36 16.66
CA PHE A 108 -0.96 -2.83 17.56
C PHE A 108 -1.60 -2.12 18.76
N PHE A 109 -2.65 -1.31 18.55
CA PHE A 109 -3.38 -0.70 19.65
C PHE A 109 -3.98 -1.74 20.62
N LYS A 110 -4.67 -2.76 20.10
CA LYS A 110 -5.20 -3.88 20.91
C LYS A 110 -4.08 -4.62 21.65
N GLY A 111 -2.93 -4.78 21.03
CA GLY A 111 -1.75 -5.41 21.62
C GLY A 111 -0.93 -4.51 22.55
N ASN A 112 -1.42 -3.30 22.90
CA ASN A 112 -0.70 -2.30 23.69
C ASN A 112 0.69 -1.97 23.10
N ARG A 113 0.75 -1.82 21.76
CA ARG A 113 1.94 -1.52 20.97
C ARG A 113 1.77 -0.19 20.27
N TYR A 114 2.86 0.36 19.72
CA TYR A 114 2.81 1.63 19.02
C TYR A 114 2.06 1.52 17.67
N PRO A 115 0.87 2.13 17.51
CA PRO A 115 0.02 1.92 16.35
C PRO A 115 0.58 2.47 15.03
N TYR A 116 1.50 3.43 15.10
CA TYR A 116 1.94 4.23 13.96
C TYR A 116 3.34 3.87 13.47
N ALA A 117 3.80 2.64 13.70
CA ALA A 117 5.16 2.19 13.42
C ALA A 117 5.57 2.34 11.93
N THR A 118 4.61 2.24 10.99
CA THR A 118 4.89 2.31 9.55
C THR A 118 5.03 3.74 9.01
N HIS A 119 4.41 4.74 9.66
CA HIS A 119 4.34 6.09 9.07
C HIS A 119 4.71 7.24 10.00
N SER A 120 5.02 6.97 11.27
CA SER A 120 5.59 8.00 12.14
C SER A 120 7.01 8.34 11.71
N SER A 121 7.33 9.64 11.77
CA SER A 121 8.73 10.08 11.54
C SER A 121 9.72 9.25 12.36
N PRO A 122 10.81 8.76 11.76
CA PRO A 122 11.35 9.11 10.44
C PRO A 122 10.83 8.28 9.27
N ASN A 123 9.85 7.39 9.49
CA ASN A 123 9.29 6.56 8.44
C ASN A 123 8.37 7.36 7.50
N LYS A 124 8.18 6.83 6.31
CA LYS A 124 7.26 7.33 5.30
C LYS A 124 6.36 6.20 4.83
N GLU A 125 5.22 6.53 4.26
CA GLU A 125 4.28 5.54 3.74
C GLU A 125 3.83 5.88 2.33
N HIS A 126 3.66 4.86 1.51
CA HIS A 126 3.14 4.99 0.16
C HIS A 126 2.27 3.78 -0.21
N ASP A 127 1.64 3.83 -1.39
CA ASP A 127 0.79 2.75 -1.89
C ASP A 127 1.21 2.37 -3.32
N GLY A 128 1.59 1.10 -3.51
CA GLY A 128 1.99 0.57 -4.81
C GLY A 128 0.89 0.63 -5.87
N LEU A 129 -0.38 0.49 -5.46
CA LEU A 129 -1.52 0.65 -6.36
C LEU A 129 -1.64 2.09 -6.89
N HIS A 130 -1.35 3.10 -6.05
CA HIS A 130 -1.35 4.50 -6.51
C HIS A 130 -0.25 4.76 -7.53
N ILE A 131 0.95 4.22 -7.31
CA ILE A 131 2.06 4.28 -8.28
C ILE A 131 1.66 3.59 -9.59
N ALA A 132 1.08 2.37 -9.51
CA ALA A 132 0.66 1.63 -10.69
C ALA A 132 -0.43 2.36 -11.47
N ARG A 133 -1.37 3.01 -10.77
CA ARG A 133 -2.41 3.84 -11.40
C ARG A 133 -1.81 5.01 -12.17
N ALA A 134 -0.89 5.74 -11.56
CA ALA A 134 -0.20 6.85 -12.22
C ALA A 134 0.59 6.38 -13.45
N ALA A 135 1.42 5.35 -13.30
CA ALA A 135 2.24 4.80 -14.36
C ALA A 135 1.41 4.27 -15.54
N GLN A 136 0.34 3.51 -15.25
CA GLN A 136 -0.55 2.95 -16.28
C GLN A 136 -1.38 4.03 -16.99
N THR A 137 -1.74 5.11 -16.30
CA THR A 137 -2.47 6.22 -16.91
C THR A 137 -1.57 7.07 -17.80
N LEU A 138 -0.30 7.26 -17.41
CA LEU A 138 0.70 7.96 -18.23
C LEU A 138 1.10 7.16 -19.47
N ASN A 139 1.23 5.85 -19.32
CA ASN A 139 1.55 4.95 -20.43
C ASN A 139 0.79 3.62 -20.26
N PRO A 140 -0.27 3.38 -21.05
CA PRO A 140 -1.05 2.15 -21.02
C PRO A 140 -0.26 0.86 -21.30
N GLU A 141 0.90 0.97 -21.93
CA GLU A 141 1.81 -0.16 -22.19
C GLU A 141 2.72 -0.52 -20.99
N THR A 142 2.57 0.18 -19.85
CA THR A 142 3.41 -0.07 -18.66
C THR A 142 3.22 -1.47 -18.14
N LEU A 143 1.98 -1.87 -17.92
CA LEU A 143 1.61 -3.17 -17.39
C LEU A 143 0.64 -3.85 -18.36
N LYS A 144 0.81 -5.15 -18.56
CA LYS A 144 -0.23 -5.95 -19.19
C LYS A 144 -1.40 -6.08 -18.23
N THR A 145 -2.59 -5.72 -18.65
CA THR A 145 -3.80 -5.75 -17.83
C THR A 145 -4.91 -6.54 -18.52
N GLU A 146 -5.74 -7.20 -17.74
CA GLU A 146 -7.04 -7.67 -18.21
C GLU A 146 -8.08 -6.57 -17.98
N LEU A 147 -9.20 -6.67 -18.68
CA LEU A 147 -10.30 -5.73 -18.50
C LEU A 147 -11.26 -6.23 -17.41
N THR A 148 -11.72 -5.31 -16.59
CA THR A 148 -12.84 -5.54 -15.67
C THR A 148 -14.15 -5.71 -16.44
N GLU A 149 -15.22 -6.17 -15.80
CA GLU A 149 -16.58 -6.23 -16.41
C GLU A 149 -17.02 -4.87 -16.97
N ALA A 150 -16.56 -3.76 -16.40
CA ALA A 150 -16.84 -2.41 -16.87
C ALA A 150 -15.91 -1.95 -18.02
N GLY A 151 -15.05 -2.84 -18.55
CA GLY A 151 -14.14 -2.55 -19.67
C GLY A 151 -12.94 -1.69 -19.29
N ASN A 152 -12.60 -1.57 -18.01
CA ASN A 152 -11.45 -0.80 -17.53
C ASN A 152 -10.25 -1.72 -17.21
N PRO A 153 -8.99 -1.27 -17.39
CA PRO A 153 -7.81 -2.02 -16.98
C PRO A 153 -7.83 -2.37 -15.48
N SER A 154 -7.71 -3.66 -15.16
CA SER A 154 -7.63 -4.13 -13.77
C SER A 154 -6.21 -3.93 -13.24
N LEU A 155 -6.11 -3.26 -12.08
CA LEU A 155 -4.87 -3.15 -11.33
C LEU A 155 -4.91 -3.98 -10.03
N ALA A 156 -5.81 -4.97 -9.94
CA ALA A 156 -5.78 -5.96 -8.88
C ALA A 156 -4.46 -6.76 -8.96
N LEU A 157 -3.79 -6.98 -7.84
CA LEU A 157 -2.46 -7.59 -7.81
C LEU A 157 -2.48 -8.99 -8.42
N GLU A 158 -3.51 -9.78 -8.13
CA GLU A 158 -3.73 -11.11 -8.71
C GLU A 158 -3.84 -11.08 -10.24
N ALA A 159 -4.64 -10.14 -10.77
CA ALA A 159 -4.82 -9.95 -12.20
C ALA A 159 -3.49 -9.56 -12.87
N LEU A 160 -2.75 -8.63 -12.25
CA LEU A 160 -1.43 -8.24 -12.74
C LEU A 160 -0.44 -9.39 -12.71
N ALA A 161 -0.40 -10.19 -11.63
CA ALA A 161 0.49 -11.35 -11.54
C ALA A 161 0.25 -12.32 -12.71
N ARG A 162 -1.02 -12.66 -12.96
CA ARG A 162 -1.43 -13.53 -14.06
C ARG A 162 -1.02 -12.96 -15.42
N MET A 163 -1.32 -11.68 -15.66
CA MET A 163 -1.04 -11.04 -16.95
C MET A 163 0.45 -10.81 -17.22
N GLN A 164 1.27 -10.62 -16.17
CA GLN A 164 2.74 -10.56 -16.31
C GLN A 164 3.39 -11.95 -16.40
N GLY A 165 2.64 -13.04 -16.22
CA GLY A 165 3.16 -14.41 -16.22
C GLY A 165 3.97 -14.75 -14.95
N PHE A 166 3.64 -14.14 -13.82
CA PHE A 166 4.25 -14.49 -12.54
C PHE A 166 3.64 -15.79 -12.00
N ASP A 167 4.40 -16.48 -11.16
CA ASP A 167 3.89 -17.65 -10.44
C ASP A 167 2.76 -17.19 -9.49
N THR A 168 1.61 -17.84 -9.58
CA THR A 168 0.42 -17.56 -8.79
C THR A 168 0.07 -18.69 -7.83
N SER A 169 0.91 -19.72 -7.74
CA SER A 169 0.64 -20.93 -6.94
C SER A 169 0.54 -20.69 -5.44
N GLN A 170 1.11 -19.60 -4.94
CA GLN A 170 1.10 -19.20 -3.54
C GLN A 170 0.40 -17.86 -3.30
N GLN A 171 -0.45 -17.42 -4.23
CA GLN A 171 -1.30 -16.25 -4.02
C GLN A 171 -2.11 -16.37 -2.72
N HIS A 172 -2.39 -15.23 -2.11
CA HIS A 172 -3.05 -15.15 -0.80
C HIS A 172 -2.20 -15.74 0.34
N THR A 173 -0.88 -15.65 0.20
CA THR A 173 0.03 -15.66 1.34
C THR A 173 0.73 -14.31 1.40
N ALA A 174 0.78 -13.69 2.56
CA ALA A 174 1.26 -12.32 2.73
C ALA A 174 2.67 -12.09 2.13
N TYR A 175 3.58 -13.04 2.27
CA TYR A 175 4.92 -12.91 1.69
C TYR A 175 4.92 -12.97 0.16
N HIS A 176 4.12 -13.86 -0.43
CA HIS A 176 4.03 -13.99 -1.89
C HIS A 176 3.44 -12.73 -2.52
N ASP A 177 2.42 -12.15 -1.88
CA ASP A 177 1.74 -10.95 -2.37
C ASP A 177 2.62 -9.71 -2.22
N ALA A 178 3.36 -9.55 -1.11
CA ALA A 178 4.39 -8.53 -0.97
C ALA A 178 5.50 -8.66 -2.05
N TYR A 179 5.94 -9.88 -2.34
CA TYR A 179 6.96 -10.13 -3.38
C TYR A 179 6.42 -9.91 -4.79
N THR A 180 5.16 -10.22 -5.04
CA THR A 180 4.47 -9.93 -6.31
C THR A 180 4.33 -8.42 -6.53
N ALA A 181 3.95 -7.66 -5.49
CA ALA A 181 3.94 -6.21 -5.55
C ALA A 181 5.33 -5.64 -5.89
N LEU A 182 6.41 -6.18 -5.30
CA LEU A 182 7.78 -5.82 -5.66
C LEU A 182 8.08 -6.05 -7.15
N LYS A 183 7.67 -7.20 -7.71
CA LYS A 183 7.89 -7.50 -9.15
C LYS A 183 7.17 -6.50 -10.05
N VAL A 184 5.93 -6.14 -9.71
CA VAL A 184 5.17 -5.11 -10.45
C VAL A 184 5.86 -3.75 -10.37
N LEU A 185 6.30 -3.34 -9.17
CA LEU A 185 7.00 -2.07 -8.97
C LEU A 185 8.33 -2.00 -9.73
N ARG A 186 9.04 -3.13 -9.88
CA ARG A 186 10.26 -3.21 -10.73
C ARG A 186 9.94 -2.93 -12.19
N ILE A 187 8.86 -3.50 -12.74
CA ILE A 187 8.44 -3.21 -14.12
C ILE A 187 8.12 -1.72 -14.28
N ILE A 188 7.38 -1.16 -13.33
CA ILE A 188 7.03 0.27 -13.37
C ILE A 188 8.29 1.12 -13.33
N LYS A 189 9.20 0.87 -12.38
CA LYS A 189 10.46 1.60 -12.26
C LYS A 189 11.30 1.53 -13.54
N ASP A 190 11.40 0.37 -14.17
CA ASP A 190 12.18 0.18 -15.38
C ASP A 190 11.59 0.94 -16.58
N LYS A 191 10.27 1.03 -16.68
CA LYS A 191 9.57 1.72 -17.77
C LYS A 191 9.40 3.23 -17.52
N HIS A 192 9.46 3.68 -16.27
CA HIS A 192 9.26 5.07 -15.85
C HIS A 192 10.44 5.61 -15.05
N LYS A 193 11.67 5.36 -15.50
CA LYS A 193 12.89 5.75 -14.76
C LYS A 193 12.93 7.24 -14.42
N GLU A 194 12.47 8.08 -15.34
CA GLU A 194 12.44 9.53 -15.16
C GLU A 194 11.38 10.00 -14.15
N ASN A 195 10.28 9.26 -14.04
CA ASN A 195 9.14 9.62 -13.19
C ASN A 195 9.16 8.87 -11.84
N TRP A 196 10.07 7.90 -11.65
CA TRP A 196 10.06 7.05 -10.45
C TRP A 196 10.17 7.86 -9.15
N GLU A 197 11.10 8.80 -9.10
CA GLU A 197 11.28 9.64 -7.92
C GLU A 197 10.08 10.58 -7.71
N GLU A 198 9.45 11.04 -8.78
CA GLU A 198 8.22 11.85 -8.71
C GLU A 198 7.07 11.07 -8.09
N PHE A 199 6.88 9.80 -8.48
CA PHE A 199 5.86 8.94 -7.87
C PHE A 199 6.04 8.80 -6.35
N LEU A 200 7.28 8.83 -5.86
CA LEU A 200 7.58 8.68 -4.43
C LEU A 200 7.46 9.99 -3.62
N LYS A 201 7.35 11.15 -4.27
CA LYS A 201 7.29 12.45 -3.57
C LYS A 201 6.06 12.62 -2.69
N THR A 202 4.97 11.92 -2.96
CA THR A 202 3.71 12.04 -2.21
C THR A 202 3.63 11.13 -0.97
N SER A 203 4.78 10.65 -0.49
CA SER A 203 4.89 9.70 0.62
C SER A 203 4.70 10.30 2.02
N THR A 204 4.63 11.62 2.14
CA THR A 204 4.30 12.31 3.40
C THR A 204 3.39 13.50 3.14
N LYS A 205 2.62 13.87 4.16
CA LYS A 205 1.75 15.05 4.10
C LYS A 205 2.55 16.33 3.81
N SER A 206 3.69 16.53 4.48
CA SER A 206 4.54 17.70 4.28
C SER A 206 5.15 17.75 2.87
N SER A 207 5.49 16.60 2.27
CA SER A 207 5.97 16.60 0.89
C SER A 207 4.87 16.94 -0.11
N VAL A 208 3.64 16.51 0.13
CA VAL A 208 2.47 16.91 -0.66
C VAL A 208 2.22 18.41 -0.50
N GLU A 209 2.22 18.95 0.72
CA GLU A 209 2.08 20.39 0.97
C GLU A 209 3.14 21.22 0.24
N THR A 210 4.40 20.77 0.28
CA THR A 210 5.51 21.41 -0.43
C THR A 210 5.29 21.39 -1.94
N LEU A 211 4.86 20.26 -2.50
CA LEU A 211 4.58 20.11 -3.92
C LEU A 211 3.44 21.04 -4.34
N LEU A 212 2.32 21.05 -3.61
CA LEU A 212 1.18 21.93 -3.89
C LEU A 212 1.51 23.42 -3.77
N THR A 213 2.50 23.78 -2.95
CA THR A 213 2.91 25.17 -2.75
C THR A 213 3.88 25.64 -3.84
N ASN A 214 4.77 24.77 -4.30
CA ASN A 214 5.87 25.14 -5.18
C ASN A 214 5.56 24.91 -6.66
N GLU A 215 4.69 23.94 -6.97
CA GLU A 215 4.33 23.62 -8.35
C GLU A 215 3.08 24.39 -8.77
N GLY A 216 3.15 25.06 -9.91
CA GLY A 216 2.00 25.81 -10.44
C GLY A 216 0.89 24.89 -10.96
N ILE A 217 1.29 23.80 -11.63
CA ILE A 217 0.38 22.79 -12.20
C ILE A 217 0.94 21.40 -11.86
N TYR A 218 0.08 20.48 -11.47
CA TYR A 218 0.45 19.09 -11.15
C TYR A 218 -0.61 18.11 -11.65
N SER A 219 -0.17 16.89 -11.87
CA SER A 219 -1.05 15.77 -12.27
C SER A 219 -1.57 15.05 -11.04
N ILE A 220 -2.88 14.77 -11.02
CA ILE A 220 -3.57 13.99 -10.01
C ILE A 220 -4.09 12.72 -10.67
N PHE A 221 -3.78 11.57 -10.08
CA PHE A 221 -4.20 10.27 -10.58
C PHE A 221 -5.18 9.63 -9.62
N GLU A 222 -6.40 9.40 -10.08
CA GLU A 222 -7.46 8.82 -9.27
C GLU A 222 -8.23 7.72 -10.02
N ASN A 223 -8.91 6.88 -9.24
CA ASN A 223 -9.91 5.97 -9.76
C ASN A 223 -11.31 6.55 -9.49
N VAL A 224 -11.98 6.98 -10.54
CA VAL A 224 -13.34 7.52 -10.47
C VAL A 224 -14.30 6.54 -11.12
N LYS A 225 -15.19 5.95 -10.31
CA LYS A 225 -16.19 4.96 -10.79
C LYS A 225 -15.57 3.84 -11.62
N GLY A 226 -14.44 3.28 -11.15
CA GLY A 226 -13.74 2.19 -11.81
C GLY A 226 -12.79 2.59 -12.94
N ARG A 227 -12.73 3.85 -13.33
CA ARG A 227 -11.82 4.36 -14.37
C ARG A 227 -10.61 5.06 -13.75
N ASN A 228 -9.42 4.69 -14.17
CA ASN A 228 -8.21 5.44 -13.82
C ASN A 228 -8.15 6.70 -14.68
N MET A 229 -8.06 7.85 -14.03
CA MET A 229 -8.11 9.15 -14.68
C MET A 229 -6.95 10.03 -14.20
N MET A 230 -6.46 10.87 -15.10
CA MET A 230 -5.53 11.94 -14.80
C MET A 230 -6.26 13.27 -14.86
N TYR A 231 -6.05 14.08 -13.85
CA TYR A 231 -6.51 15.46 -13.80
C TYR A 231 -5.31 16.39 -13.75
N LEU A 232 -5.41 17.51 -14.43
CA LEU A 232 -4.49 18.63 -14.22
C LEU A 232 -5.09 19.55 -13.17
N GLY A 233 -4.40 19.71 -12.07
CA GLY A 233 -4.79 20.55 -10.97
C GLY A 233 -3.80 21.69 -10.76
N CYS A 234 -4.26 22.81 -10.25
CA CYS A 234 -3.42 23.89 -9.76
C CYS A 234 -3.89 24.33 -8.37
N SER A 235 -2.96 24.87 -7.59
CA SER A 235 -3.29 25.52 -6.32
C SER A 235 -3.93 26.87 -6.57
N LEU A 236 -5.05 27.15 -5.93
CA LEU A 236 -5.73 28.45 -6.08
C LEU A 236 -4.89 29.61 -5.54
N HIS A 237 -4.19 29.44 -4.45
CA HIS A 237 -3.22 30.36 -3.87
C HIS A 237 -2.53 29.69 -2.67
N PRO A 238 -1.23 29.91 -2.43
CA PRO A 238 -0.53 29.28 -1.29
C PRO A 238 -1.19 29.53 0.07
N LYS A 239 -1.77 30.71 0.29
CA LYS A 239 -2.49 31.06 1.53
C LYS A 239 -3.92 30.53 1.61
N HIS A 240 -4.53 30.10 0.51
CA HIS A 240 -5.92 29.65 0.43
C HIS A 240 -6.06 28.21 -0.08
N SER A 241 -4.92 27.53 -0.28
CA SER A 241 -4.91 26.15 -0.78
C SER A 241 -5.38 25.13 0.25
N PHE A 242 -5.44 25.52 1.53
CA PHE A 242 -5.84 24.64 2.61
C PHE A 242 -7.14 25.11 3.27
N HIS A 243 -7.98 24.16 3.65
CA HIS A 243 -9.23 24.45 4.32
C HIS A 243 -8.97 25.11 5.68
N PRO A 244 -9.60 26.27 6.02
CA PRO A 244 -9.30 26.99 7.25
C PRO A 244 -9.50 26.17 8.53
N SER A 245 -10.51 25.29 8.54
CA SER A 245 -10.86 24.44 9.70
C SER A 245 -10.24 23.03 9.66
N TYR A 246 -9.72 22.62 8.51
CA TYR A 246 -9.15 21.29 8.28
C TYR A 246 -7.80 21.43 7.58
N ALA A 247 -6.74 21.70 8.35
CA ALA A 247 -5.38 21.92 7.84
C ALA A 247 -4.81 20.79 6.95
N SER A 248 -5.52 19.64 6.89
CA SER A 248 -5.17 18.50 6.03
C SER A 248 -5.91 18.49 4.69
N TRP A 249 -6.81 19.43 4.45
CA TRP A 249 -7.60 19.50 3.23
C TRP A 249 -7.12 20.68 2.39
N GLY A 250 -6.74 20.41 1.15
CA GLY A 250 -6.38 21.42 0.16
C GLY A 250 -7.50 21.62 -0.85
N TYR A 251 -7.63 22.81 -1.37
CA TYR A 251 -8.47 23.12 -2.50
C TYR A 251 -7.65 23.10 -3.78
N LEU A 252 -8.12 22.35 -4.77
CA LEU A 252 -7.49 22.21 -6.07
C LEU A 252 -8.47 22.69 -7.14
N TRP A 253 -7.95 23.44 -8.10
CA TRP A 253 -8.68 23.79 -9.30
C TRP A 253 -8.47 22.69 -10.36
N ASP A 254 -9.55 22.16 -10.91
CA ASP A 254 -9.49 21.25 -12.06
C ASP A 254 -9.30 22.07 -13.35
N CYS A 255 -8.09 22.10 -13.88
CA CYS A 255 -7.74 22.89 -15.07
C CYS A 255 -8.45 22.43 -16.36
N ARG A 256 -9.20 21.35 -16.34
CA ARG A 256 -10.01 20.89 -17.49
C ARG A 256 -11.37 21.58 -17.57
N ARG A 257 -11.79 22.25 -16.51
CA ARG A 257 -13.03 23.01 -16.49
C ARG A 257 -12.73 24.42 -16.97
N ASP A 258 -13.33 24.78 -18.10
CA ASP A 258 -13.32 26.16 -18.58
C ASP A 258 -14.02 27.02 -17.51
N PRO A 259 -13.41 28.10 -17.04
CA PRO A 259 -14.11 29.06 -16.20
C PRO A 259 -15.09 29.86 -17.09
N GLU A 260 -16.32 29.38 -17.25
CA GLU A 260 -17.42 30.24 -17.66
C GLU A 260 -17.83 31.16 -16.54
#